data_7f2e9f7ade3e5cccfb5f32de6385aa82
#
_entry.id   7f2e9f7ade3e5cccfb5f32de6385aa82
#
_cell.length_a   1.000
_cell.length_b   1.000
_cell.length_c   1.000
_cell.angle_alpha   90.00
_cell.angle_beta   90.00
_cell.angle_gamma   90.00
#
_symmetry.space_group_name_H-M   'P 1'
#
loop_
_entity.id
_entity.type
_entity.pdbx_description
1 polymer ?
#
loop_
_entity_poly.entity_id
_entity_poly.type
_entity_poly.pdbx_seq_one_letter_code
_entity_poly.pdbx_strand_id
1 'polypeptide(L)'
;DVESRGLGDVYKRQVHNVILLPSLEAAEKLALRLEEIGNLHSDGRPILGLDSRDLLEITMDVCAQAVFIPAHIWTPHFSMFGAFSGFDTVEACFGDMTPYIHAVETGLSSDPPMNWRLSALDRFTLISNSDAHSPQKLGREANLFHTPFSYSAMAAALESPDSEGFAGTIEFFPEEGKYHFDGHRNCQLCLKPSETMATDGRCPICGKKLTIGVLHRVEDLADREEGFRPTHARPFESIVPLAEVIAASIGFTPASAKVQTRYNALLHHLGPEFYILRQAPLEDISHASGPSVAEGIRRMRAGEVTLSPGYDGEYGKIHLLDEEEINTLSGQISLFGMPGSAPAKQQKQNA
;
A
#
# COMPACT_ATOMS: atom_id res chain seq x y z
N ASP A 1 -1.21 21.89 13.93
CA ASP A 1 -2.40 21.79 14.78
C ASP A 1 -3.07 23.15 14.90
N VAL A 2 -4.08 23.39 14.07
CA VAL A 2 -5.02 24.48 14.34
C VAL A 2 -6.09 23.90 15.26
N GLU A 3 -5.88 24.01 16.58
CA GLU A 3 -6.93 23.73 17.55
C GLU A 3 -8.05 24.76 17.40
N SER A 4 -9.17 24.38 16.82
CA SER A 4 -10.42 25.06 17.05
C SER A 4 -11.00 24.59 18.38
N ARG A 5 -10.72 25.27 19.46
CA ARG A 5 -11.43 25.11 20.74
C ARG A 5 -12.82 25.70 20.59
N GLY A 6 -13.82 24.86 20.59
CA GLY A 6 -15.21 25.31 20.70
C GLY A 6 -16.20 24.22 20.34
N LEU A 7 -16.83 23.62 21.40
CA LEU A 7 -17.94 22.67 21.35
C LEU A 7 -17.60 21.25 20.91
N GLY A 8 -17.60 20.38 21.89
CA GLY A 8 -17.74 18.93 21.94
C GLY A 8 -17.43 18.16 20.66
N ASP A 9 -16.39 17.33 20.67
CA ASP A 9 -16.14 16.15 19.85
C ASP A 9 -16.55 16.20 18.36
N VAL A 10 -16.26 17.27 17.67
CA VAL A 10 -16.12 17.22 16.22
C VAL A 10 -14.71 16.70 15.98
N TYR A 11 -14.57 15.40 15.81
CA TYR A 11 -13.34 14.79 15.34
C TYR A 11 -12.90 15.53 14.08
N LYS A 12 -11.67 16.07 14.09
CA LYS A 12 -11.07 16.66 12.91
C LYS A 12 -10.87 15.55 11.88
N ARG A 13 -11.84 15.36 11.00
CA ARG A 13 -11.76 14.44 9.89
C ARG A 13 -10.89 15.09 8.83
N GLN A 14 -9.63 14.70 8.75
CA GLN A 14 -8.73 15.16 7.72
C GLN A 14 -8.71 14.13 6.60
N VAL A 15 -8.79 14.59 5.36
CA VAL A 15 -8.70 13.76 4.16
C VAL A 15 -7.65 14.37 3.24
N HIS A 16 -6.68 13.57 2.81
CA HIS A 16 -5.74 13.98 1.78
C HIS A 16 -6.38 13.76 0.41
N ASN A 17 -6.10 14.68 -0.51
CA ASN A 17 -6.59 14.61 -1.87
C ASN A 17 -5.45 14.94 -2.83
N VAL A 18 -5.36 14.18 -3.92
CA VAL A 18 -4.48 14.45 -5.07
C VAL A 18 -5.29 15.18 -6.11
N ILE A 19 -4.77 16.30 -6.60
CA ILE A 19 -5.41 17.10 -7.65
C ILE A 19 -4.47 17.17 -8.84
N LEU A 20 -4.85 16.56 -9.95
CA LEU A 20 -4.11 16.64 -11.20
C LEU A 20 -4.69 17.76 -12.05
N LEU A 21 -3.81 18.60 -12.58
CA LEU A 21 -4.19 19.78 -13.35
C LEU A 21 -3.52 19.77 -14.72
N PRO A 22 -4.18 20.31 -15.77
CA PRO A 22 -3.67 20.22 -17.14
C PRO A 22 -2.47 21.12 -17.43
N SER A 23 -2.21 22.11 -16.56
CA SER A 23 -1.09 23.03 -16.76
C SER A 23 -0.63 23.66 -15.45
N LEU A 24 0.57 24.25 -15.46
CA LEU A 24 1.10 25.02 -14.33
C LEU A 24 0.25 26.28 -14.05
N GLU A 25 -0.32 26.89 -15.08
CA GLU A 25 -1.20 28.07 -14.92
C GLU A 25 -2.51 27.70 -14.18
N ALA A 26 -3.04 26.50 -14.42
CA ALA A 26 -4.19 26.00 -13.70
C ALA A 26 -3.81 25.72 -12.23
N ALA A 27 -2.64 25.16 -11.99
CA ALA A 27 -2.13 24.92 -10.64
C ALA A 27 -1.91 26.23 -9.86
N GLU A 28 -1.33 27.23 -10.50
CA GLU A 28 -1.13 28.56 -9.91
C GLU A 28 -2.47 29.22 -9.55
N LYS A 29 -3.46 29.19 -10.45
CA LYS A 29 -4.80 29.72 -10.17
C LYS A 29 -5.45 29.04 -8.99
N LEU A 30 -5.37 27.72 -8.90
CA LEU A 30 -5.91 26.98 -7.76
C LEU A 30 -5.15 27.33 -6.47
N ALA A 31 -3.84 27.40 -6.50
CA ALA A 31 -3.02 27.78 -5.35
C ALA A 31 -3.40 29.18 -4.85
N LEU A 32 -3.48 30.19 -5.72
CA LEU A 32 -3.89 31.55 -5.35
C LEU A 32 -5.29 31.58 -4.71
N ARG A 33 -6.22 30.77 -5.25
CA ARG A 33 -7.57 30.70 -4.68
C ARG A 33 -7.59 30.06 -3.28
N LEU A 34 -6.75 29.04 -3.05
CA LEU A 34 -6.64 28.36 -1.75
C LEU A 34 -5.87 29.22 -0.73
N GLU A 35 -4.91 30.04 -1.15
CA GLU A 35 -4.20 30.99 -0.27
C GLU A 35 -5.12 32.04 0.37
N GLU A 36 -6.25 32.37 -0.28
CA GLU A 36 -7.27 33.23 0.33
C GLU A 36 -7.98 32.58 1.53
N ILE A 37 -7.93 31.24 1.61
CA ILE A 37 -8.61 30.43 2.64
C ILE A 37 -7.64 30.02 3.75
N GLY A 38 -6.40 29.66 3.39
CA GLY A 38 -5.43 29.16 4.34
C GLY A 38 -3.98 29.25 3.87
N ASN A 39 -3.06 28.95 4.77
CA ASN A 39 -1.63 29.05 4.49
C ASN A 39 -1.13 27.82 3.71
N LEU A 40 -0.76 28.00 2.45
CA LEU A 40 -0.14 26.98 1.62
C LEU A 40 1.39 26.88 1.78
N HIS A 41 2.02 27.81 2.49
CA HIS A 41 3.48 27.85 2.67
C HIS A 41 3.96 27.08 3.91
N SER A 42 3.07 26.34 4.56
CA SER A 42 3.48 25.41 5.63
C SER A 42 4.27 24.25 5.05
N ASP A 43 5.26 23.77 5.81
CA ASP A 43 6.10 22.64 5.38
C ASP A 43 5.26 21.38 5.11
N GLY A 44 5.52 20.74 4.01
CA GLY A 44 4.85 19.52 3.60
C GLY A 44 3.46 19.72 3.02
N ARG A 45 2.43 19.18 3.67
CA ARG A 45 1.04 19.21 3.22
C ARG A 45 0.25 20.31 3.94
N PRO A 46 -0.28 21.30 3.23
CA PRO A 46 -1.06 22.37 3.87
C PRO A 46 -2.39 21.83 4.41
N ILE A 47 -2.75 22.24 5.62
CA ILE A 47 -4.03 21.95 6.24
C ILE A 47 -4.87 23.23 6.17
N LEU A 48 -5.90 23.21 5.32
CA LEU A 48 -6.66 24.43 5.01
C LEU A 48 -7.84 24.70 5.95
N GLY A 49 -8.22 23.69 6.79
CA GLY A 49 -9.46 23.83 7.60
C GLY A 49 -10.72 23.89 6.72
N LEU A 50 -10.66 23.31 5.52
CA LEU A 50 -11.70 23.29 4.50
C LEU A 50 -12.23 21.86 4.38
N ASP A 51 -13.53 21.69 4.20
CA ASP A 51 -14.11 20.38 3.91
C ASP A 51 -13.66 19.87 2.52
N SER A 52 -13.46 18.55 2.39
CA SER A 52 -13.06 17.95 1.10
C SER A 52 -14.09 18.20 0.00
N ARG A 53 -15.36 18.26 0.34
CA ARG A 53 -16.45 18.64 -0.57
C ARG A 53 -16.22 20.04 -1.15
N ASP A 54 -15.90 21.02 -0.29
CA ASP A 54 -15.69 22.41 -0.69
C ASP A 54 -14.36 22.59 -1.45
N LEU A 55 -13.33 21.81 -1.09
CA LEU A 55 -12.08 21.76 -1.85
C LEU A 55 -12.32 21.26 -3.27
N LEU A 56 -13.14 20.22 -3.43
CA LEU A 56 -13.53 19.70 -4.75
C LEU A 56 -14.32 20.76 -5.54
N GLU A 57 -15.31 21.41 -4.94
CA GLU A 57 -16.09 22.48 -5.60
C GLU A 57 -15.18 23.62 -6.09
N ILE A 58 -14.30 24.14 -5.25
CA ILE A 58 -13.33 25.17 -5.62
C ILE A 58 -12.41 24.69 -6.76
N THR A 59 -11.98 23.43 -6.71
CA THR A 59 -11.11 22.85 -7.74
C THR A 59 -11.83 22.84 -9.10
N MET A 60 -13.07 22.38 -9.13
CA MET A 60 -13.87 22.32 -10.37
C MET A 60 -14.25 23.72 -10.90
N ASP A 61 -14.50 24.69 -10.01
CA ASP A 61 -14.77 26.08 -10.39
C ASP A 61 -13.53 26.73 -11.03
N VAL A 62 -12.34 26.46 -10.52
CA VAL A 62 -11.08 26.99 -11.06
C VAL A 62 -10.67 26.27 -12.36
N CYS A 63 -10.85 24.95 -12.41
CA CYS A 63 -10.45 24.13 -13.54
C CYS A 63 -11.37 22.92 -13.71
N ALA A 64 -12.36 23.02 -14.57
CA ALA A 64 -13.29 21.92 -14.85
C ALA A 64 -12.63 20.67 -15.49
N GLN A 65 -11.37 20.77 -15.92
CA GLN A 65 -10.58 19.66 -16.45
C GLN A 65 -9.70 19.00 -15.38
N ALA A 66 -9.79 19.43 -14.11
CA ALA A 66 -9.04 18.83 -13.03
C ALA A 66 -9.50 17.38 -12.78
N VAL A 67 -8.57 16.50 -12.41
CA VAL A 67 -8.89 15.18 -11.88
C VAL A 67 -8.66 15.23 -10.37
N PHE A 68 -9.73 15.04 -9.61
CA PHE A 68 -9.71 15.07 -8.16
C PHE A 68 -9.80 13.65 -7.60
N ILE A 69 -8.85 13.27 -6.76
CA ILE A 69 -8.65 11.89 -6.32
C ILE A 69 -8.47 11.87 -4.80
N PRO A 70 -9.41 11.29 -4.04
CA PRO A 70 -9.18 10.99 -2.63
C PRO A 70 -7.97 10.06 -2.49
N ALA A 71 -6.96 10.52 -1.72
CA ALA A 71 -5.68 9.84 -1.58
C ALA A 71 -5.76 8.71 -0.54
N HIS A 72 -5.05 7.59 -0.80
CA HIS A 72 -4.82 6.46 0.12
C HIS A 72 -6.02 6.22 1.06
N ILE A 73 -7.17 5.92 0.48
CA ILE A 73 -8.50 6.00 1.11
C ILE A 73 -8.70 5.18 2.40
N TRP A 74 -7.80 4.24 2.71
CA TRP A 74 -7.87 3.36 3.88
C TRP A 74 -6.82 3.62 4.96
N THR A 75 -5.88 4.53 4.75
CA THR A 75 -4.90 4.87 5.79
C THR A 75 -5.62 5.24 7.08
N PRO A 76 -5.21 4.74 8.27
CA PRO A 76 -5.95 4.96 9.52
C PRO A 76 -6.25 6.41 9.85
N HIS A 77 -5.37 7.33 9.45
CA HIS A 77 -5.50 8.77 9.60
C HIS A 77 -5.45 9.47 8.24
N PHE A 78 -6.06 10.63 8.13
CA PHE A 78 -5.99 11.53 6.96
C PHE A 78 -6.54 10.93 5.67
N SER A 79 -7.50 10.04 5.76
CA SER A 79 -8.10 9.37 4.61
C SER A 79 -9.62 9.31 4.69
N MET A 80 -10.26 9.04 3.56
CA MET A 80 -11.71 9.02 3.45
C MET A 80 -12.36 7.93 4.33
N PHE A 81 -11.79 6.71 4.33
CA PHE A 81 -12.32 5.56 5.08
C PHE A 81 -11.50 5.17 6.31
N GLY A 82 -10.53 5.97 6.69
CA GLY A 82 -9.63 5.68 7.80
C GLY A 82 -10.37 5.43 9.12
N ALA A 83 -9.90 4.46 9.89
CA ALA A 83 -10.53 4.04 11.15
C ALA A 83 -10.63 5.16 12.20
N PHE A 84 -9.74 6.15 12.16
CA PHE A 84 -9.70 7.24 13.15
C PHE A 84 -10.24 8.59 12.66
N SER A 85 -10.41 8.76 11.35
CA SER A 85 -10.83 10.03 10.77
C SER A 85 -11.81 9.89 9.61
N GLY A 86 -12.16 8.64 9.26
CA GLY A 86 -12.91 8.36 8.05
C GLY A 86 -14.40 8.60 8.13
N PHE A 87 -14.99 8.52 6.96
CA PHE A 87 -16.42 8.48 6.71
C PHE A 87 -16.82 7.04 6.39
N ASP A 88 -18.11 6.73 6.46
CA ASP A 88 -18.59 5.39 6.12
C ASP A 88 -18.98 5.27 4.64
N THR A 89 -19.19 6.39 3.95
CA THR A 89 -19.51 6.43 2.52
C THR A 89 -18.80 7.59 1.84
N VAL A 90 -18.65 7.51 0.52
CA VAL A 90 -18.08 8.60 -0.30
C VAL A 90 -18.97 9.83 -0.25
N GLU A 91 -20.29 9.62 -0.28
CA GLU A 91 -21.29 10.69 -0.21
C GLU A 91 -21.27 11.43 1.14
N ALA A 92 -20.93 10.74 2.23
CA ALA A 92 -20.78 11.40 3.53
C ALA A 92 -19.58 12.37 3.57
N CYS A 93 -18.55 12.13 2.73
CA CYS A 93 -17.37 12.98 2.61
C CYS A 93 -17.56 14.12 1.59
N PHE A 94 -18.17 13.84 0.42
CA PHE A 94 -18.19 14.74 -0.74
C PHE A 94 -19.59 15.25 -1.11
N GLY A 95 -20.65 14.72 -0.47
CA GLY A 95 -22.03 15.15 -0.68
C GLY A 95 -22.44 15.13 -2.16
N ASP A 96 -23.03 16.24 -2.60
CA ASP A 96 -23.49 16.49 -3.97
C ASP A 96 -22.34 16.60 -5.00
N MET A 97 -21.09 16.77 -4.55
CA MET A 97 -19.92 16.81 -5.41
C MET A 97 -19.37 15.42 -5.75
N THR A 98 -19.86 14.36 -5.15
CA THR A 98 -19.43 12.97 -5.43
C THR A 98 -19.41 12.59 -6.92
N PRO A 99 -20.35 13.04 -7.79
CA PRO A 99 -20.30 12.74 -9.21
C PRO A 99 -19.08 13.26 -9.97
N TYR A 100 -18.30 14.17 -9.39
CA TYR A 100 -17.07 14.71 -9.98
C TYR A 100 -15.81 13.91 -9.61
N ILE A 101 -15.96 12.89 -8.78
CA ILE A 101 -14.88 11.96 -8.44
C ILE A 101 -14.99 10.74 -9.35
N HIS A 102 -13.92 10.44 -10.10
CA HIS A 102 -13.87 9.33 -11.03
C HIS A 102 -12.85 8.27 -10.64
N ALA A 103 -11.87 8.63 -9.80
CA ALA A 103 -10.82 7.73 -9.32
C ALA A 103 -10.61 7.89 -7.82
N VAL A 104 -10.18 6.81 -7.16
CA VAL A 104 -9.74 6.79 -5.77
C VAL A 104 -8.43 6.03 -5.67
N GLU A 105 -7.60 6.41 -4.70
CA GLU A 105 -6.27 5.82 -4.53
C GLU A 105 -6.28 4.70 -3.49
N THR A 106 -5.78 3.52 -3.87
CA THR A 106 -5.56 2.39 -2.95
C THR A 106 -4.54 2.77 -1.87
N GLY A 107 -3.40 3.30 -2.30
CA GLY A 107 -2.26 3.63 -1.45
C GLY A 107 -1.65 2.38 -0.78
N LEU A 108 -0.54 2.57 -0.06
CA LEU A 108 0.23 1.48 0.55
C LEU A 108 -0.53 0.63 1.59
N SER A 109 -1.71 1.04 2.00
CA SER A 109 -2.48 0.37 3.07
C SER A 109 -3.57 -0.57 2.55
N SER A 110 -3.87 -0.54 1.25
CA SER A 110 -4.87 -1.41 0.64
C SER A 110 -4.51 -1.76 -0.79
N ASP A 111 -5.08 -2.83 -1.29
CA ASP A 111 -4.96 -3.30 -2.66
C ASP A 111 -6.35 -3.40 -3.34
N PRO A 112 -6.42 -3.66 -4.64
CA PRO A 112 -7.69 -3.81 -5.32
C PRO A 112 -8.62 -4.88 -4.72
N PRO A 113 -8.18 -6.09 -4.30
CA PRO A 113 -9.01 -7.07 -3.61
C PRO A 113 -9.71 -6.55 -2.36
N MET A 114 -9.03 -5.77 -1.53
CA MET A 114 -9.64 -5.14 -0.35
C MET A 114 -10.72 -4.13 -0.76
N ASN A 115 -10.48 -3.35 -1.81
CA ASN A 115 -11.42 -2.34 -2.32
C ASN A 115 -12.64 -2.98 -3.00
N TRP A 116 -12.51 -4.13 -3.67
CA TRP A 116 -13.62 -4.83 -4.32
C TRP A 116 -14.67 -5.36 -3.33
N ARG A 117 -14.34 -5.40 -2.05
CA ARG A 117 -15.29 -5.78 -1.00
C ARG A 117 -16.39 -4.75 -0.75
N LEU A 118 -16.22 -3.52 -1.26
CA LEU A 118 -17.21 -2.44 -1.19
C LEU A 118 -17.82 -2.19 -2.56
N SER A 119 -19.10 -2.53 -2.75
CA SER A 119 -19.79 -2.31 -4.04
C SER A 119 -19.89 -0.82 -4.42
N ALA A 120 -19.90 0.06 -3.42
CA ALA A 120 -19.91 1.51 -3.61
C ALA A 120 -18.66 2.03 -4.36
N LEU A 121 -17.57 1.26 -4.37
CA LEU A 121 -16.33 1.63 -5.06
C LEU A 121 -16.29 1.18 -6.54
N ASP A 122 -17.20 0.34 -7.00
CA ASP A 122 -17.18 -0.19 -8.36
C ASP A 122 -17.23 0.88 -9.48
N ARG A 123 -17.77 2.05 -9.17
CA ARG A 123 -17.88 3.17 -10.11
C ARG A 123 -16.61 3.99 -10.26
N PHE A 124 -15.61 3.76 -9.41
CA PHE A 124 -14.36 4.51 -9.41
C PHE A 124 -13.23 3.70 -10.02
N THR A 125 -12.35 4.37 -10.75
CA THR A 125 -11.08 3.79 -11.17
C THR A 125 -10.16 3.72 -9.94
N LEU A 126 -9.69 2.51 -9.60
CA LEU A 126 -8.70 2.33 -8.53
C LEU A 126 -7.33 2.66 -9.10
N ILE A 127 -6.65 3.63 -8.50
CA ILE A 127 -5.28 4.00 -8.85
C ILE A 127 -4.33 3.74 -7.69
N SER A 128 -3.04 3.66 -8.00
CA SER A 128 -1.98 3.34 -7.04
C SER A 128 -0.82 4.31 -7.21
N ASN A 129 -0.50 5.07 -6.18
CA ASN A 129 0.62 6.01 -6.18
C ASN A 129 1.50 5.80 -4.96
N SER A 130 2.79 5.94 -5.13
CA SER A 130 3.80 5.55 -4.14
C SER A 130 3.79 6.37 -2.83
N ASP A 131 3.15 7.51 -2.77
CA ASP A 131 3.24 8.49 -1.67
C ASP A 131 4.68 8.67 -1.18
N ALA A 132 5.60 8.82 -2.16
CA ALA A 132 7.03 8.79 -1.91
C ALA A 132 7.53 10.08 -1.26
N HIS A 133 8.14 9.95 -0.07
CA HIS A 133 8.80 11.02 0.67
C HIS A 133 10.32 11.04 0.46
N SER A 134 10.83 10.21 -0.44
CA SER A 134 12.23 10.18 -0.87
C SER A 134 12.36 9.56 -2.27
N PRO A 135 13.41 9.91 -3.04
CA PRO A 135 13.59 9.37 -4.40
C PRO A 135 13.65 7.83 -4.46
N GLN A 136 14.17 7.18 -3.42
CA GLN A 136 14.28 5.73 -3.33
C GLN A 136 12.93 5.01 -3.20
N LYS A 137 11.87 5.74 -2.86
CA LYS A 137 10.52 5.20 -2.70
C LYS A 137 9.61 5.48 -3.90
N LEU A 138 10.10 6.19 -4.90
CA LEU A 138 9.40 6.34 -6.19
C LEU A 138 9.20 4.96 -6.82
N GLY A 139 8.01 4.72 -7.37
CA GLY A 139 7.69 3.49 -8.07
C GLY A 139 7.39 2.27 -7.17
N ARG A 140 7.21 2.44 -5.86
CA ARG A 140 6.65 1.36 -5.02
C ARG A 140 5.25 0.96 -5.48
N GLU A 141 4.53 1.92 -5.99
CA GLU A 141 3.23 1.80 -6.64
C GLU A 141 3.23 2.61 -7.91
N ALA A 142 2.43 2.21 -8.88
CA ALA A 142 2.32 2.90 -10.16
C ALA A 142 1.04 2.53 -10.90
N ASN A 143 0.69 3.38 -11.88
CA ASN A 143 -0.45 3.17 -12.77
C ASN A 143 0.04 2.84 -14.17
N LEU A 144 -0.63 1.92 -14.83
CA LEU A 144 -0.34 1.48 -16.18
C LEU A 144 -1.39 2.04 -17.14
N PHE A 145 -0.94 2.72 -18.19
CA PHE A 145 -1.80 3.33 -19.19
C PHE A 145 -1.49 2.82 -20.59
N HIS A 146 -2.52 2.61 -21.39
CA HIS A 146 -2.46 2.35 -22.83
C HIS A 146 -2.98 3.56 -23.61
N THR A 147 -2.45 4.75 -23.31
CA THR A 147 -2.87 6.02 -23.90
C THR A 147 -1.66 6.79 -24.47
N PRO A 148 -1.88 7.75 -25.39
CA PRO A 148 -0.86 8.75 -25.66
C PRO A 148 -0.39 9.46 -24.39
N PHE A 149 0.88 9.81 -24.35
CA PHE A 149 1.47 10.51 -23.19
C PHE A 149 1.03 11.97 -23.16
N SER A 150 -0.19 12.20 -22.65
CA SER A 150 -0.76 13.53 -22.48
C SER A 150 -1.71 13.57 -21.29
N TYR A 151 -1.86 14.73 -20.68
CA TYR A 151 -2.81 14.94 -19.59
C TYR A 151 -4.24 14.54 -19.95
N SER A 152 -4.73 15.04 -21.09
CA SER A 152 -6.10 14.77 -21.53
C SER A 152 -6.39 13.29 -21.77
N ALA A 153 -5.43 12.55 -22.33
CA ALA A 153 -5.60 11.12 -22.54
C ALA A 153 -5.57 10.32 -21.23
N MET A 154 -4.69 10.71 -20.29
CA MET A 154 -4.64 10.12 -18.95
C MET A 154 -5.92 10.45 -18.17
N ALA A 155 -6.38 11.70 -18.16
CA ALA A 155 -7.60 12.10 -17.47
C ALA A 155 -8.82 11.33 -18.00
N ALA A 156 -8.97 11.25 -19.33
CA ALA A 156 -10.05 10.47 -19.95
C ALA A 156 -9.97 8.97 -19.61
N ALA A 157 -8.78 8.41 -19.46
CA ALA A 157 -8.62 7.02 -19.04
C ALA A 157 -9.05 6.77 -17.58
N LEU A 158 -9.03 7.79 -16.72
CA LEU A 158 -9.46 7.70 -15.33
C LEU A 158 -10.95 8.00 -15.11
N GLU A 159 -11.67 8.50 -16.10
CA GLU A 159 -13.09 8.85 -15.98
C GLU A 159 -14.01 7.65 -15.70
N SER A 160 -13.59 6.44 -16.07
CA SER A 160 -14.38 5.23 -15.89
C SER A 160 -13.50 4.01 -15.66
N PRO A 161 -13.85 3.13 -14.72
CA PRO A 161 -13.15 1.87 -14.52
C PRO A 161 -13.18 0.94 -15.76
N ASP A 162 -14.13 1.15 -16.69
CA ASP A 162 -14.23 0.41 -17.95
C ASP A 162 -13.34 0.96 -19.07
N SER A 163 -12.64 2.08 -18.85
CA SER A 163 -11.80 2.71 -19.86
C SER A 163 -10.64 1.80 -20.29
N GLU A 164 -10.57 1.44 -21.58
CA GLU A 164 -9.47 0.66 -22.15
C GLU A 164 -8.10 1.39 -22.05
N GLY A 165 -8.12 2.71 -21.85
CA GLY A 165 -6.93 3.51 -21.67
C GLY A 165 -6.21 3.27 -20.34
N PHE A 166 -6.93 2.79 -19.31
CA PHE A 166 -6.35 2.42 -18.02
C PHE A 166 -6.10 0.91 -17.98
N ALA A 167 -4.83 0.52 -17.95
CA ALA A 167 -4.41 -0.87 -18.07
C ALA A 167 -4.34 -1.63 -16.74
N GLY A 168 -4.26 -0.91 -15.60
CA GLY A 168 -4.18 -1.50 -14.27
C GLY A 168 -3.15 -0.83 -13.39
N THR A 169 -2.83 -1.47 -12.27
CA THR A 169 -1.94 -0.91 -11.25
C THR A 169 -0.77 -1.83 -10.92
N ILE A 170 0.28 -1.24 -10.36
CA ILE A 170 1.35 -1.90 -9.63
C ILE A 170 1.15 -1.51 -8.18
N GLU A 171 0.94 -2.50 -7.33
CA GLU A 171 0.58 -2.34 -5.93
C GLU A 171 1.72 -2.79 -5.01
N PHE A 172 1.80 -2.18 -3.85
CA PHE A 172 2.57 -2.67 -2.72
C PHE A 172 1.77 -3.76 -1.98
N PHE A 173 2.44 -4.60 -1.20
CA PHE A 173 1.73 -5.55 -0.34
C PHE A 173 1.22 -4.82 0.91
N PRO A 174 -0.09 -4.65 1.10
CA PRO A 174 -0.63 -3.88 2.24
C PRO A 174 -0.30 -4.52 3.59
N GLU A 175 0.00 -5.82 3.61
CA GLU A 175 0.43 -6.53 4.82
C GLU A 175 1.75 -6.01 5.39
N GLU A 176 2.61 -5.37 4.60
CA GLU A 176 3.82 -4.73 5.10
C GLU A 176 3.52 -3.46 5.92
N GLY A 177 2.32 -2.91 5.80
CA GLY A 177 1.87 -1.72 6.52
C GLY A 177 1.80 -1.93 8.04
N LYS A 178 2.20 -0.92 8.83
CA LYS A 178 2.25 -0.96 10.30
C LYS A 178 0.92 -1.24 10.99
N TYR A 179 -0.18 -1.08 10.30
CA TYR A 179 -1.54 -1.15 10.85
C TYR A 179 -2.45 -2.00 9.97
N HIS A 180 -1.90 -3.02 9.31
CA HIS A 180 -2.72 -3.85 8.42
C HIS A 180 -3.71 -4.72 9.22
N PHE A 181 -3.21 -5.48 10.20
CA PHE A 181 -4.03 -6.26 11.12
C PHE A 181 -4.26 -5.53 12.45
N ASP A 182 -5.21 -6.03 13.21
CA ASP A 182 -5.43 -5.63 14.58
C ASP A 182 -4.34 -6.18 15.49
N GLY A 183 -4.07 -5.51 16.61
CA GLY A 183 -3.08 -6.08 17.49
C GLY A 183 -2.76 -5.28 18.74
N HIS A 184 -1.83 -5.86 19.51
CA HIS A 184 -1.26 -5.23 20.69
C HIS A 184 0.24 -5.57 20.77
N ARG A 185 1.08 -4.66 20.28
CA ARG A 185 2.53 -4.83 20.16
C ARG A 185 3.20 -5.26 21.46
N ASN A 186 2.81 -4.64 22.59
CA ASN A 186 3.40 -4.97 23.89
C ASN A 186 3.15 -6.41 24.34
N CYS A 187 2.12 -7.07 23.80
CA CYS A 187 1.81 -8.47 24.05
C CYS A 187 2.20 -9.39 22.88
N GLN A 188 2.82 -8.85 21.84
CA GLN A 188 3.16 -9.56 20.60
C GLN A 188 1.95 -10.28 19.99
N LEU A 189 0.80 -9.62 20.04
CA LEU A 189 -0.47 -10.17 19.59
C LEU A 189 -0.89 -9.50 18.27
N CYS A 190 -1.04 -10.30 17.22
CA CYS A 190 -1.56 -9.92 15.91
C CYS A 190 -2.81 -10.75 15.65
N LEU A 191 -3.92 -10.11 15.32
CA LEU A 191 -5.25 -10.74 15.16
C LEU A 191 -5.89 -10.31 13.84
N LYS A 192 -6.63 -11.25 13.25
CA LYS A 192 -7.59 -10.92 12.18
C LYS A 192 -8.80 -10.19 12.74
N PRO A 193 -9.55 -9.42 11.94
CA PRO A 193 -10.77 -8.74 12.40
C PRO A 193 -11.76 -9.65 13.13
N SER A 194 -12.01 -10.86 12.59
CA SER A 194 -12.90 -11.84 13.18
C SER A 194 -12.46 -12.31 14.58
N GLU A 195 -11.15 -12.42 14.82
CA GLU A 195 -10.59 -12.79 16.11
C GLU A 195 -10.72 -11.64 17.12
N THR A 196 -10.55 -10.40 16.64
CA THR A 196 -10.74 -9.19 17.45
C THR A 196 -12.19 -9.02 17.88
N MET A 197 -13.13 -9.28 16.98
CA MET A 197 -14.57 -9.27 17.31
C MET A 197 -14.90 -10.30 18.38
N ALA A 198 -14.30 -11.48 18.34
CA ALA A 198 -14.50 -12.53 19.34
C ALA A 198 -13.96 -12.16 20.75
N THR A 199 -13.05 -11.17 20.82
CA THR A 199 -12.47 -10.68 22.09
C THR A 199 -12.99 -9.30 22.51
N ASP A 200 -14.08 -8.83 21.89
CA ASP A 200 -14.69 -7.53 22.21
C ASP A 200 -13.71 -6.35 22.04
N GLY A 201 -12.79 -6.45 21.07
CA GLY A 201 -11.75 -5.47 20.79
C GLY A 201 -10.70 -5.33 21.91
N ARG A 202 -10.55 -6.35 22.75
CA ARG A 202 -9.61 -6.36 23.87
C ARG A 202 -8.55 -7.42 23.73
N CYS A 203 -7.34 -7.07 24.13
CA CYS A 203 -6.22 -8.01 24.19
C CYS A 203 -6.50 -9.11 25.22
N PRO A 204 -6.58 -10.39 24.83
CA PRO A 204 -6.85 -11.51 25.76
C PRO A 204 -5.73 -11.73 26.78
N ILE A 205 -4.54 -11.16 26.54
CA ILE A 205 -3.36 -11.29 27.43
C ILE A 205 -3.40 -10.28 28.56
N CYS A 206 -3.74 -9.01 28.28
CA CYS A 206 -3.64 -7.93 29.28
C CYS A 206 -4.92 -7.11 29.46
N GLY A 207 -6.00 -7.39 28.72
CA GLY A 207 -7.30 -6.72 28.82
C GLY A 207 -7.37 -5.30 28.23
N LYS A 208 -6.26 -4.74 27.74
CA LYS A 208 -6.25 -3.40 27.10
C LYS A 208 -6.95 -3.44 25.74
N LYS A 209 -7.43 -2.28 25.28
CA LYS A 209 -7.95 -2.15 23.90
C LYS A 209 -6.88 -2.54 22.88
N LEU A 210 -7.31 -3.25 21.84
CA LEU A 210 -6.51 -3.53 20.67
C LEU A 210 -6.41 -2.27 19.78
N THR A 211 -5.30 -2.11 19.08
CA THR A 211 -5.20 -1.17 17.97
C THR A 211 -5.88 -1.81 16.77
N ILE A 212 -6.87 -1.13 16.23
CA ILE A 212 -7.65 -1.59 15.08
C ILE A 212 -6.87 -1.32 13.79
N GLY A 213 -6.78 -2.33 12.94
CA GLY A 213 -6.07 -2.28 11.67
C GLY A 213 -6.95 -1.85 10.50
N VAL A 214 -6.31 -1.68 9.35
CA VAL A 214 -6.98 -1.31 8.10
C VAL A 214 -7.95 -2.39 7.64
N LEU A 215 -7.54 -3.66 7.71
CA LEU A 215 -8.40 -4.77 7.27
C LEU A 215 -9.68 -4.87 8.09
N HIS A 216 -9.65 -4.54 9.38
CA HIS A 216 -10.85 -4.48 10.23
C HIS A 216 -11.82 -3.40 9.72
N ARG A 217 -11.29 -2.24 9.36
CA ARG A 217 -12.12 -1.16 8.82
C ARG A 217 -12.73 -1.52 7.46
N VAL A 218 -11.99 -2.24 6.61
CA VAL A 218 -12.53 -2.82 5.38
C VAL A 218 -13.66 -3.79 5.70
N GLU A 219 -13.48 -4.69 6.69
CA GLU A 219 -14.49 -5.65 7.14
C GLU A 219 -15.76 -4.96 7.63
N ASP A 220 -15.63 -3.87 8.40
CA ASP A 220 -16.76 -3.09 8.92
C ASP A 220 -17.63 -2.48 7.81
N LEU A 221 -17.03 -2.09 6.70
CA LEU A 221 -17.71 -1.42 5.58
C LEU A 221 -18.06 -2.36 4.43
N ALA A 222 -17.51 -3.58 4.42
CA ALA A 222 -17.70 -4.53 3.33
C ALA A 222 -19.14 -5.01 3.21
N ASP A 223 -19.63 -5.05 1.98
CA ASP A 223 -20.93 -5.64 1.61
C ASP A 223 -20.78 -6.88 0.72
N ARG A 224 -19.53 -7.37 0.54
CA ARG A 224 -19.16 -8.53 -0.26
C ARG A 224 -18.15 -9.41 0.47
N GLU A 225 -18.19 -10.70 0.17
CA GLU A 225 -17.26 -11.69 0.72
C GLU A 225 -15.82 -11.47 0.23
N GLU A 226 -14.86 -11.92 1.03
CA GLU A 226 -13.46 -11.98 0.63
C GLU A 226 -13.29 -12.83 -0.64
N GLY A 227 -12.42 -12.36 -1.57
CA GLY A 227 -12.19 -13.01 -2.86
C GLY A 227 -13.19 -12.62 -3.97
N PHE A 228 -14.18 -11.79 -3.69
CA PHE A 228 -15.03 -11.23 -4.75
C PHE A 228 -14.21 -10.37 -5.72
N ARG A 229 -14.48 -10.52 -7.02
CA ARG A 229 -13.87 -9.72 -8.09
C ARG A 229 -14.94 -9.16 -9.02
N PRO A 230 -15.06 -7.84 -9.18
CA PRO A 230 -15.97 -7.22 -10.16
C PRO A 230 -15.65 -7.65 -11.60
N THR A 231 -16.64 -7.68 -12.46
CA THR A 231 -16.46 -8.07 -13.86
C THR A 231 -15.57 -7.13 -14.67
N HIS A 232 -15.54 -5.86 -14.29
CA HIS A 232 -14.70 -4.79 -14.88
C HIS A 232 -13.40 -4.54 -14.12
N ALA A 233 -13.08 -5.39 -13.15
CA ALA A 233 -11.85 -5.24 -12.36
C ALA A 233 -10.60 -5.25 -13.25
N ARG A 234 -9.81 -4.17 -13.19
CA ARG A 234 -8.56 -4.08 -13.91
C ARG A 234 -7.51 -5.02 -13.29
N PRO A 235 -6.56 -5.51 -14.10
CA PRO A 235 -5.44 -6.28 -13.56
C PRO A 235 -4.57 -5.43 -12.65
N PHE A 236 -3.94 -6.08 -11.71
CA PHE A 236 -2.91 -5.48 -10.86
C PHE A 236 -1.77 -6.47 -10.64
N GLU A 237 -0.60 -5.94 -10.31
CA GLU A 237 0.60 -6.72 -9.96
C GLU A 237 1.08 -6.26 -8.60
N SER A 238 1.19 -7.18 -7.63
CA SER A 238 1.80 -6.86 -6.33
C SER A 238 3.31 -7.05 -6.43
N ILE A 239 4.06 -6.00 -6.11
CA ILE A 239 5.53 -6.02 -6.15
C ILE A 239 6.13 -5.54 -4.84
N VAL A 240 7.40 -5.91 -4.66
CA VAL A 240 8.27 -5.42 -3.58
C VAL A 240 9.43 -4.68 -4.23
N PRO A 241 9.91 -3.55 -3.69
CA PRO A 241 11.08 -2.87 -4.19
C PRO A 241 12.29 -3.80 -4.36
N LEU A 242 13.02 -3.67 -5.46
CA LEU A 242 14.10 -4.61 -5.83
C LEU A 242 15.14 -4.81 -4.72
N ALA A 243 15.48 -3.76 -4.00
CA ALA A 243 16.42 -3.87 -2.88
C ALA A 243 15.89 -4.76 -1.74
N GLU A 244 14.59 -4.76 -1.52
CA GLU A 244 13.92 -5.57 -0.51
C GLU A 244 13.80 -7.04 -0.97
N VAL A 245 13.49 -7.27 -2.26
CA VAL A 245 13.54 -8.62 -2.87
C VAL A 245 14.93 -9.23 -2.75
N ILE A 246 15.99 -8.47 -3.10
CA ILE A 246 17.37 -8.93 -2.98
C ILE A 246 17.67 -9.25 -1.52
N ALA A 247 17.30 -8.38 -0.59
CA ALA A 247 17.54 -8.56 0.84
C ALA A 247 16.90 -9.84 1.38
N ALA A 248 15.62 -10.06 1.06
CA ALA A 248 14.88 -11.26 1.43
C ALA A 248 15.48 -12.53 0.80
N SER A 249 16.00 -12.43 -0.44
CA SER A 249 16.57 -13.57 -1.17
C SER A 249 17.96 -13.99 -0.71
N ILE A 250 18.69 -13.13 0.02
CA ILE A 250 20.07 -13.44 0.46
C ILE A 250 20.25 -13.33 1.99
N GLY A 251 19.19 -13.09 2.74
CA GLY A 251 19.22 -13.02 4.21
C GLY A 251 19.93 -11.80 4.79
N PHE A 252 19.82 -10.63 4.16
CA PHE A 252 20.44 -9.38 4.59
C PHE A 252 19.40 -8.25 4.70
N THR A 253 19.80 -7.10 5.23
CA THR A 253 18.96 -5.91 5.24
C THR A 253 19.08 -5.13 3.92
N PRO A 254 18.02 -4.43 3.44
CA PRO A 254 18.06 -3.69 2.18
C PRO A 254 19.18 -2.66 2.09
N ALA A 255 19.56 -2.03 3.20
CA ALA A 255 20.64 -1.03 3.27
C ALA A 255 22.04 -1.63 3.30
N SER A 256 22.20 -2.95 3.39
CA SER A 256 23.53 -3.58 3.48
C SER A 256 24.34 -3.41 2.18
N ALA A 257 25.66 -3.31 2.30
CA ALA A 257 26.56 -3.18 1.15
C ALA A 257 26.40 -4.34 0.15
N LYS A 258 26.14 -5.56 0.63
CA LYS A 258 25.93 -6.73 -0.23
C LYS A 258 24.67 -6.58 -1.11
N VAL A 259 23.59 -6.08 -0.53
CA VAL A 259 22.33 -5.81 -1.26
C VAL A 259 22.56 -4.70 -2.27
N GLN A 260 23.15 -3.58 -1.86
CA GLN A 260 23.38 -2.43 -2.74
C GLN A 260 24.32 -2.75 -3.90
N THR A 261 25.34 -3.59 -3.68
CA THR A 261 26.21 -4.05 -4.77
C THR A 261 25.43 -4.87 -5.80
N ARG A 262 24.55 -5.80 -5.38
CA ARG A 262 23.71 -6.60 -6.29
C ARG A 262 22.66 -5.76 -6.99
N TYR A 263 22.04 -4.83 -6.27
CA TYR A 263 21.08 -3.87 -6.81
C TYR A 263 21.70 -3.07 -7.97
N ASN A 264 22.86 -2.45 -7.73
CA ASN A 264 23.57 -1.67 -8.75
C ASN A 264 24.01 -2.54 -9.94
N ALA A 265 24.44 -3.78 -9.69
CA ALA A 265 24.81 -4.72 -10.77
C ALA A 265 23.61 -5.04 -11.66
N LEU A 266 22.45 -5.34 -11.06
CA LEU A 266 21.22 -5.61 -11.82
C LEU A 266 20.80 -4.41 -12.67
N LEU A 267 20.78 -3.19 -12.10
CA LEU A 267 20.45 -1.98 -12.85
C LEU A 267 21.44 -1.73 -13.99
N HIS A 268 22.72 -1.99 -13.77
CA HIS A 268 23.74 -1.78 -14.81
C HIS A 268 23.61 -2.78 -15.95
N HIS A 269 23.35 -4.04 -15.65
CA HIS A 269 23.32 -5.12 -16.65
C HIS A 269 21.99 -5.27 -17.35
N LEU A 270 20.89 -5.07 -16.63
CA LEU A 270 19.54 -5.37 -17.12
C LEU A 270 18.67 -4.13 -17.36
N GLY A 271 18.97 -2.99 -16.71
CA GLY A 271 18.21 -1.76 -16.90
C GLY A 271 17.28 -1.40 -15.76
N PRO A 272 16.12 -0.77 -16.02
CA PRO A 272 15.27 -0.19 -15.00
C PRO A 272 14.66 -1.25 -14.02
N GLU A 273 14.43 -0.83 -12.78
CA GLU A 273 13.90 -1.68 -11.72
C GLU A 273 12.59 -2.40 -12.10
N PHE A 274 11.63 -1.69 -12.68
CA PHE A 274 10.38 -2.32 -13.15
C PHE A 274 10.59 -3.39 -14.20
N TYR A 275 11.53 -3.21 -15.11
CA TYR A 275 11.87 -4.25 -16.08
C TYR A 275 12.43 -5.50 -15.38
N ILE A 276 13.34 -5.30 -14.42
CA ILE A 276 13.94 -6.39 -13.64
C ILE A 276 12.88 -7.13 -12.83
N LEU A 277 12.02 -6.40 -12.11
CA LEU A 277 10.99 -7.01 -11.27
C LEU A 277 9.89 -7.73 -12.07
N ARG A 278 9.55 -7.24 -13.27
CA ARG A 278 8.35 -7.67 -13.99
C ARG A 278 8.64 -8.51 -15.23
N GLN A 279 9.73 -8.28 -15.97
CA GLN A 279 9.90 -8.77 -17.34
C GLN A 279 11.22 -9.47 -17.63
N ALA A 280 12.32 -9.05 -17.00
CA ALA A 280 13.65 -9.58 -17.29
C ALA A 280 13.68 -11.12 -17.18
N PRO A 281 14.36 -11.85 -18.11
CA PRO A 281 14.53 -13.28 -18.03
C PRO A 281 15.21 -13.70 -16.72
N LEU A 282 14.71 -14.75 -16.08
CA LEU A 282 15.25 -15.22 -14.80
C LEU A 282 16.70 -15.69 -14.92
N GLU A 283 17.09 -16.19 -16.08
CA GLU A 283 18.48 -16.59 -16.38
C GLU A 283 19.43 -15.37 -16.34
N ASP A 284 19.02 -14.23 -16.92
CA ASP A 284 19.81 -13.01 -16.91
C ASP A 284 19.95 -12.44 -15.49
N ILE A 285 18.86 -12.49 -14.71
CA ILE A 285 18.87 -12.11 -13.30
C ILE A 285 19.81 -13.02 -12.50
N SER A 286 19.76 -14.33 -12.75
CA SER A 286 20.63 -15.32 -12.11
C SER A 286 22.11 -15.07 -12.42
N HIS A 287 22.43 -14.77 -13.68
CA HIS A 287 23.80 -14.43 -14.08
C HIS A 287 24.30 -13.12 -13.43
N ALA A 288 23.44 -12.10 -13.33
CA ALA A 288 23.82 -10.80 -12.78
C ALA A 288 23.88 -10.75 -11.25
N SER A 289 23.06 -11.55 -10.54
CA SER A 289 22.88 -11.43 -9.09
C SER A 289 22.82 -12.74 -8.31
N GLY A 290 22.86 -13.87 -9.02
CA GLY A 290 22.84 -15.21 -8.45
C GLY A 290 21.44 -15.85 -8.39
N PRO A 291 21.39 -17.19 -8.22
CA PRO A 291 20.16 -17.98 -8.34
C PRO A 291 19.14 -17.67 -7.24
N SER A 292 19.57 -17.32 -6.04
CA SER A 292 18.65 -16.97 -4.93
C SER A 292 17.81 -15.73 -5.27
N VAL A 293 18.42 -14.69 -5.89
CA VAL A 293 17.72 -13.47 -6.29
C VAL A 293 16.75 -13.75 -7.45
N ALA A 294 17.16 -14.57 -8.42
CA ALA A 294 16.30 -14.98 -9.52
C ALA A 294 15.07 -15.76 -9.01
N GLU A 295 15.25 -16.66 -8.06
CA GLU A 295 14.15 -17.42 -7.45
C GLU A 295 13.23 -16.49 -6.62
N GLY A 296 13.79 -15.55 -5.85
CA GLY A 296 12.99 -14.55 -5.13
C GLY A 296 12.11 -13.71 -6.07
N ILE A 297 12.65 -13.23 -7.19
CA ILE A 297 11.89 -12.51 -8.21
C ILE A 297 10.85 -13.42 -8.88
N ARG A 298 11.18 -14.67 -9.16
CA ARG A 298 10.21 -15.64 -9.71
C ARG A 298 9.01 -15.81 -8.77
N ARG A 299 9.27 -16.03 -7.48
CA ARG A 299 8.21 -16.22 -6.48
C ARG A 299 7.33 -14.97 -6.34
N MET A 300 7.95 -13.80 -6.26
CA MET A 300 7.21 -12.54 -6.23
C MET A 300 6.29 -12.40 -7.45
N ARG A 301 6.81 -12.65 -8.67
CA ARG A 301 6.00 -12.60 -9.91
C ARG A 301 4.86 -13.61 -9.93
N ALA A 302 5.04 -14.77 -9.29
CA ALA A 302 4.04 -15.82 -9.19
C ALA A 302 3.06 -15.64 -8.03
N GLY A 303 3.25 -14.62 -7.17
CA GLY A 303 2.48 -14.45 -5.94
C GLY A 303 2.78 -15.52 -4.88
N GLU A 304 3.88 -16.26 -5.03
CA GLU A 304 4.33 -17.29 -4.09
C GLU A 304 5.12 -16.66 -2.93
N VAL A 305 4.45 -15.81 -2.17
CA VAL A 305 5.05 -15.06 -1.05
C VAL A 305 4.39 -15.46 0.27
N THR A 306 5.18 -15.54 1.34
CA THR A 306 4.65 -15.71 2.69
C THR A 306 4.65 -14.36 3.39
N LEU A 307 3.48 -13.95 3.88
CA LEU A 307 3.27 -12.64 4.46
C LEU A 307 3.16 -12.75 5.99
N SER A 308 3.90 -11.93 6.70
CA SER A 308 3.71 -11.69 8.13
C SER A 308 3.14 -10.28 8.28
N PRO A 309 1.83 -10.12 8.50
CA PRO A 309 1.20 -8.79 8.47
C PRO A 309 1.66 -7.90 9.61
N GLY A 310 1.76 -6.60 9.32
CA GLY A 310 2.06 -5.61 10.32
C GLY A 310 0.84 -5.26 11.19
N TYR A 311 1.08 -4.80 12.41
CA TYR A 311 0.04 -4.47 13.38
C TYR A 311 0.60 -3.52 14.46
N ASP A 312 -0.25 -2.69 15.03
CA ASP A 312 0.03 -1.82 16.18
C ASP A 312 1.39 -1.09 16.12
N GLY A 313 1.75 -0.57 14.93
CA GLY A 313 3.01 0.14 14.70
C GLY A 313 4.21 -0.73 14.33
N GLU A 314 4.08 -2.05 14.31
CA GLU A 314 5.08 -2.99 13.80
C GLU A 314 4.89 -3.18 12.30
N TYR A 315 5.97 -3.05 11.52
CA TYR A 315 5.94 -3.34 10.08
C TYR A 315 5.76 -4.83 9.82
N GLY A 316 4.96 -5.16 8.85
CA GLY A 316 4.91 -6.51 8.31
C GLY A 316 6.19 -6.89 7.57
N LYS A 317 6.28 -8.14 7.17
CA LYS A 317 7.44 -8.70 6.46
C LYS A 317 6.99 -9.65 5.37
N ILE A 318 7.69 -9.59 4.26
CA ILE A 318 7.57 -10.54 3.16
C ILE A 318 8.72 -11.54 3.23
N HIS A 319 8.38 -12.81 3.14
CA HIS A 319 9.32 -13.91 3.08
C HIS A 319 9.23 -14.56 1.70
N LEU A 320 10.33 -14.54 0.96
CA LEU A 320 10.46 -15.15 -0.37
C LEU A 320 11.14 -16.50 -0.32
N LEU A 321 12.18 -16.64 0.51
CA LEU A 321 12.97 -17.85 0.70
C LEU A 321 13.22 -18.06 2.18
N ASP A 322 13.29 -19.31 2.62
CA ASP A 322 13.79 -19.65 3.94
C ASP A 322 15.33 -19.78 3.98
N GLU A 323 15.89 -19.93 5.18
CA GLU A 323 17.35 -20.03 5.35
C GLU A 323 17.97 -21.26 4.67
N GLU A 324 17.27 -22.39 4.63
CA GLU A 324 17.77 -23.61 3.99
C GLU A 324 17.78 -23.44 2.47
N GLU A 325 16.76 -22.84 1.90
CA GLU A 325 16.67 -22.51 0.49
C GLU A 325 17.76 -21.51 0.08
N ILE A 326 17.95 -20.43 0.86
CA ILE A 326 19.00 -19.45 0.61
C ILE A 326 20.38 -20.13 0.61
N ASN A 327 20.66 -20.98 1.59
CA ASN A 327 21.92 -21.70 1.67
C ASN A 327 22.12 -22.67 0.50
N THR A 328 21.08 -23.39 0.13
CA THR A 328 21.10 -24.34 -0.99
C THR A 328 21.36 -23.62 -2.33
N LEU A 329 20.60 -22.56 -2.61
CA LEU A 329 20.73 -21.78 -3.83
C LEU A 329 22.04 -20.99 -3.92
N SER A 330 22.60 -20.58 -2.80
CA SER A 330 23.89 -19.88 -2.77
C SER A 330 25.10 -20.80 -2.89
N GLY A 331 24.90 -22.12 -2.93
CA GLY A 331 25.97 -23.11 -2.97
C GLY A 331 26.78 -23.21 -1.66
N GLN A 332 26.29 -22.63 -0.57
CA GLN A 332 26.84 -22.81 0.77
C GLN A 332 26.33 -24.14 1.33
N ILE A 333 27.03 -25.24 1.04
CA ILE A 333 26.83 -26.50 1.74
C ILE A 333 27.30 -26.23 3.18
N SER A 334 26.36 -26.23 4.14
CA SER A 334 26.72 -26.21 5.55
C SER A 334 27.58 -27.44 5.85
N LEU A 335 28.84 -27.25 6.22
CA LEU A 335 29.75 -28.33 6.67
C LEU A 335 29.22 -29.03 7.94
N PHE A 336 28.11 -28.60 8.52
CA PHE A 336 27.47 -29.10 9.74
C PHE A 336 26.08 -29.76 9.51
N GLY A 337 25.66 -29.90 8.28
CA GLY A 337 24.35 -30.50 7.90
C GLY A 337 24.43 -31.98 7.55
N MET A 338 25.01 -32.81 8.37
CA MET A 338 24.64 -34.25 8.39
C MET A 338 23.44 -34.39 9.35
N PRO A 339 22.39 -35.14 9.01
CA PRO A 339 21.29 -35.43 9.92
C PRO A 339 21.84 -36.29 11.09
N GLY A 340 22.19 -35.60 12.15
CA GLY A 340 22.58 -36.22 13.40
C GLY A 340 21.37 -36.86 14.04
N SER A 341 21.40 -38.20 14.20
CA SER A 341 20.48 -38.98 14.99
C SER A 341 20.19 -38.28 16.36
N ALA A 342 18.92 -38.03 16.62
CA ALA A 342 18.46 -37.51 17.90
C ALA A 342 18.93 -38.42 19.05
N PRO A 343 19.52 -37.86 20.13
CA PRO A 343 19.86 -38.69 21.31
C PRO A 343 18.57 -39.10 22.01
N ALA A 344 18.41 -40.42 22.17
CA ALA A 344 17.33 -41.02 22.96
C ALA A 344 17.36 -40.49 24.39
N LYS A 345 16.24 -39.91 24.83
CA LYS A 345 16.01 -39.51 26.23
C LYS A 345 16.03 -40.78 27.10
N GLN A 346 17.08 -40.99 27.87
CA GLN A 346 17.05 -41.94 28.96
C GLN A 346 16.09 -41.47 30.03
N GLN A 347 15.00 -42.20 30.23
CA GLN A 347 14.16 -42.10 31.40
C GLN A 347 14.97 -42.57 32.62
N LYS A 348 15.26 -41.66 33.55
CA LYS A 348 15.68 -42.03 34.91
C LYS A 348 14.45 -42.58 35.64
N GLN A 349 14.42 -43.85 35.85
CA GLN A 349 13.62 -44.47 36.92
C GLN A 349 14.26 -44.14 38.27
N ASN A 350 13.53 -43.45 39.13
CA ASN A 350 13.88 -43.34 40.54
C ASN A 350 13.13 -44.46 41.26
N ALA A 351 13.93 -45.27 41.99
CA ALA A 351 13.49 -46.13 43.07
C ALA A 351 13.31 -45.30 44.35
#